data_4e7074b944d0d4e858f2d8644807c970
#
_entry.id   4e7074b944d0d4e858f2d8644807c970
#
_cell.length_a   1.000
_cell.length_b   1.000
_cell.length_c   1.000
_cell.angle_alpha   90.00
_cell.angle_beta   90.00
_cell.angle_gamma   90.00
#
_symmetry.space_group_name_H-M   'P 1'
#
loop_
_entity.id
_entity.type
_entity.pdbx_description
1 polymer ?
#
loop_
_entity_poly.entity_id
_entity_poly.type
_entity_poly.pdbx_seq_one_letter_code
_entity_poly.pdbx_strand_id
1 'polypeptide(L)'
;MDTLCNYIRGYIHTFRKAFALVSPHPLIETAANGYQINHDFHIMTDLQQFDLLWESAQHAVSVPHKVEPLKKAVELYRGHVFENACDEHWIIGTVTHYKTRYIGIVNELLTTLMDAGDYTGVQHYATRAIELTPENIKAYYWLVCAMTKLDCSELAKNEIAHAKKSLTAEEFPSLQKLMLSDSSLPRKTLFDEG
;
A
#
# COMPACT_ATOMS: atom_id res chain seq x y z
N MET A 1 21.35 34.23 -6.26
CA MET A 1 20.25 34.08 -5.31
C MET A 1 18.90 34.56 -5.89
N ASP A 2 18.91 35.60 -6.71
CA ASP A 2 17.66 36.18 -7.29
C ASP A 2 16.89 35.29 -8.27
N THR A 3 17.58 34.44 -9.01
CA THR A 3 16.95 33.59 -10.04
C THR A 3 16.02 32.54 -9.42
N LEU A 4 16.45 31.85 -8.33
CA LEU A 4 15.64 30.84 -7.65
C LEU A 4 14.40 31.45 -6.98
N CYS A 5 14.56 32.61 -6.36
CA CYS A 5 13.44 33.35 -5.77
C CYS A 5 12.40 33.75 -6.82
N ASN A 6 12.84 34.13 -8.00
CA ASN A 6 11.94 34.49 -9.10
C ASN A 6 11.18 33.26 -9.65
N TYR A 7 11.81 32.10 -9.74
CA TYR A 7 11.13 30.86 -10.11
C TYR A 7 10.05 30.48 -9.09
N ILE A 8 10.38 30.51 -7.78
CA ILE A 8 9.42 30.22 -6.72
C ILE A 8 8.22 31.17 -6.79
N ARG A 9 8.46 32.48 -6.97
CA ARG A 9 7.40 33.48 -7.12
C ARG A 9 6.51 33.18 -8.34
N GLY A 10 7.11 32.78 -9.46
CA GLY A 10 6.39 32.39 -10.67
C GLY A 10 5.48 31.18 -10.45
N TYR A 11 6.00 30.13 -9.81
CA TYR A 11 5.20 28.94 -9.47
C TYR A 11 4.05 29.26 -8.53
N ILE A 12 4.29 30.04 -7.47
CA ILE A 12 3.25 30.43 -6.52
C ILE A 12 2.18 31.31 -7.20
N HIS A 13 2.59 32.23 -8.08
CA HIS A 13 1.62 33.02 -8.85
C HIS A 13 0.74 32.14 -9.73
N THR A 14 1.33 31.20 -10.48
CA THR A 14 0.60 30.27 -11.34
C THR A 14 -0.33 29.38 -10.53
N PHE A 15 0.14 28.85 -9.39
CA PHE A 15 -0.67 28.06 -8.47
C PHE A 15 -1.86 28.86 -7.94
N ARG A 16 -1.65 30.07 -7.43
CA ARG A 16 -2.73 30.93 -6.92
C ARG A 16 -3.79 31.22 -7.98
N LYS A 17 -3.36 31.44 -9.23
CA LYS A 17 -4.27 31.68 -10.36
C LYS A 17 -5.12 30.45 -10.65
N ALA A 18 -4.53 29.26 -10.64
CA ALA A 18 -5.26 28.00 -10.81
C ALA A 18 -6.19 27.72 -9.62
N PHE A 19 -5.73 27.95 -8.39
CA PHE A 19 -6.50 27.69 -7.17
C PHE A 19 -7.70 28.66 -7.02
N ALA A 20 -7.61 29.88 -7.55
CA ALA A 20 -8.70 30.86 -7.56
C ALA A 20 -9.93 30.37 -8.36
N LEU A 21 -9.79 29.34 -9.20
CA LEU A 21 -10.93 28.71 -9.89
C LEU A 21 -11.77 27.80 -8.98
N VAL A 22 -11.22 27.33 -7.85
CA VAL A 22 -11.86 26.40 -6.94
C VAL A 22 -12.15 26.97 -5.56
N SER A 23 -11.49 28.09 -5.17
CA SER A 23 -11.68 28.75 -3.88
C SER A 23 -11.52 30.27 -4.00
N PRO A 24 -12.39 31.06 -3.35
CA PRO A 24 -12.24 32.52 -3.28
C PRO A 24 -11.08 32.95 -2.37
N HIS A 25 -10.62 32.09 -1.48
CA HIS A 25 -9.51 32.36 -0.56
C HIS A 25 -8.22 31.70 -1.06
N PRO A 26 -7.06 32.38 -1.00
CA PRO A 26 -5.80 31.82 -1.45
C PRO A 26 -5.31 30.75 -0.44
N LEU A 27 -4.90 29.58 -0.95
CA LEU A 27 -4.29 28.53 -0.11
C LEU A 27 -2.89 28.92 0.37
N ILE A 28 -2.13 29.65 -0.48
CA ILE A 28 -0.79 30.13 -0.13
C ILE A 28 -0.85 31.65 0.07
N GLU A 29 -0.44 32.12 1.21
CA GLU A 29 -0.35 33.54 1.57
C GLU A 29 1.09 34.03 1.54
N THR A 30 1.26 35.35 1.40
CA THR A 30 2.55 35.99 1.55
C THR A 30 2.74 36.39 3.02
N ALA A 31 3.79 35.89 3.64
CA ALA A 31 4.22 36.24 5.00
C ALA A 31 5.42 37.21 4.96
N ALA A 32 5.80 37.77 6.12
CA ALA A 32 6.90 38.69 6.23
C ALA A 32 8.24 38.15 5.67
N ASN A 33 8.51 36.85 5.84
CA ASN A 33 9.75 36.19 5.45
C ASN A 33 9.56 35.15 4.33
N GLY A 34 8.46 35.20 3.57
CA GLY A 34 8.24 34.21 2.51
C GLY A 34 6.77 33.92 2.23
N TYR A 35 6.45 32.65 2.20
CA TYR A 35 5.10 32.15 1.92
C TYR A 35 4.69 31.17 3.01
N GLN A 36 3.42 31.18 3.32
CA GLN A 36 2.80 30.23 4.26
C GLN A 36 1.50 29.68 3.69
N ILE A 37 1.08 28.55 4.22
CA ILE A 37 -0.25 28.03 3.95
C ILE A 37 -1.25 28.82 4.78
N ASN A 38 -2.36 29.23 4.18
CA ASN A 38 -3.44 29.91 4.86
C ASN A 38 -4.06 29.01 5.93
N HIS A 39 -4.08 29.46 7.17
CA HIS A 39 -4.55 28.73 8.33
C HIS A 39 -6.05 28.43 8.33
N ASP A 40 -6.83 29.11 7.47
CA ASP A 40 -8.27 28.85 7.29
C ASP A 40 -8.52 27.52 6.56
N PHE A 41 -7.49 26.93 5.93
CA PHE A 41 -7.60 25.63 5.29
C PHE A 41 -7.12 24.50 6.20
N HIS A 42 -8.00 23.53 6.40
CA HIS A 42 -7.60 22.25 6.98
C HIS A 42 -7.02 21.36 5.86
N ILE A 43 -5.71 21.17 5.85
CA ILE A 43 -5.02 20.33 4.88
C ILE A 43 -4.82 18.95 5.46
N MET A 44 -5.32 17.94 4.77
CA MET A 44 -5.04 16.54 5.04
C MET A 44 -4.28 15.94 3.86
N THR A 45 -3.10 15.43 4.12
CA THR A 45 -2.33 14.69 3.11
C THR A 45 -2.79 13.24 3.06
N ASP A 46 -2.52 12.56 1.94
CA ASP A 46 -2.73 11.12 1.80
C ASP A 46 -1.96 10.31 2.85
N LEU A 47 -0.75 10.72 3.20
CA LEU A 47 0.04 10.09 4.26
C LEU A 47 -0.64 10.22 5.64
N GLN A 48 -1.13 11.41 5.98
CA GLN A 48 -1.87 11.63 7.23
C GLN A 48 -3.16 10.79 7.25
N GLN A 49 -3.89 10.74 6.13
CA GLN A 49 -5.07 9.91 6.02
C GLN A 49 -4.76 8.42 6.15
N PHE A 50 -3.65 7.97 5.57
CA PHE A 50 -3.18 6.59 5.68
C PHE A 50 -2.87 6.21 7.14
N ASP A 51 -2.19 7.09 7.88
CA ASP A 51 -1.90 6.89 9.30
C ASP A 51 -3.17 6.84 10.14
N LEU A 52 -4.12 7.76 9.93
CA LEU A 52 -5.41 7.77 10.63
C LEU A 52 -6.24 6.51 10.36
N LEU A 53 -6.23 6.00 9.13
CA LEU A 53 -6.91 4.75 8.77
C LEU A 53 -6.28 3.55 9.49
N TRP A 54 -4.95 3.51 9.57
CA TRP A 54 -4.24 2.49 10.33
C TRP A 54 -4.58 2.55 11.83
N GLU A 55 -4.52 3.72 12.45
CA GLU A 55 -4.88 3.93 13.85
C GLU A 55 -6.34 3.52 14.12
N SER A 56 -7.26 3.90 13.22
CA SER A 56 -8.67 3.51 13.31
C SER A 56 -8.85 1.98 13.30
N ALA A 57 -8.08 1.28 12.46
CA ALA A 57 -8.12 -0.18 12.41
C ALA A 57 -7.59 -0.84 13.69
N GLN A 58 -6.53 -0.25 14.30
CA GLN A 58 -5.95 -0.77 15.55
C GLN A 58 -6.88 -0.62 16.76
N HIS A 59 -7.71 0.42 16.77
CA HIS A 59 -8.68 0.69 17.85
C HIS A 59 -10.06 0.12 17.58
N ALA A 60 -10.25 -0.63 16.50
CA ALA A 60 -11.54 -1.20 16.13
C ALA A 60 -12.01 -2.27 17.13
N VAL A 61 -13.26 -2.14 17.59
CA VAL A 61 -13.87 -3.05 18.57
C VAL A 61 -14.48 -4.30 17.94
N SER A 62 -14.57 -4.37 16.60
CA SER A 62 -15.11 -5.53 15.89
C SER A 62 -14.46 -5.70 14.51
N VAL A 63 -14.54 -6.92 13.98
CA VAL A 63 -13.97 -7.26 12.67
C VAL A 63 -14.46 -6.34 11.54
N PRO A 64 -15.77 -6.06 11.36
CA PRO A 64 -16.21 -5.15 10.31
C PRO A 64 -15.63 -3.74 10.45
N HIS A 65 -15.57 -3.21 11.69
CA HIS A 65 -14.97 -1.89 11.96
C HIS A 65 -13.46 -1.85 11.72
N LYS A 66 -12.78 -3.00 11.75
CA LYS A 66 -11.36 -3.14 11.44
C LYS A 66 -11.11 -3.25 9.93
N VAL A 67 -11.90 -4.04 9.23
CA VAL A 67 -11.72 -4.33 7.80
C VAL A 67 -11.88 -3.08 6.94
N GLU A 68 -12.87 -2.25 7.19
CA GLU A 68 -13.15 -1.06 6.38
C GLU A 68 -11.98 -0.05 6.33
N PRO A 69 -11.40 0.39 7.46
CA PRO A 69 -10.24 1.27 7.40
C PRO A 69 -9.01 0.58 6.80
N LEU A 70 -8.79 -0.74 7.00
CA LEU A 70 -7.69 -1.45 6.35
C LEU A 70 -7.84 -1.46 4.82
N LYS A 71 -9.04 -1.74 4.30
CA LYS A 71 -9.35 -1.67 2.86
C LYS A 71 -9.04 -0.29 2.30
N LYS A 72 -9.54 0.76 2.94
CA LYS A 72 -9.30 2.15 2.52
C LYS A 72 -7.81 2.51 2.54
N ALA A 73 -7.07 2.06 3.54
CA ALA A 73 -5.62 2.29 3.61
C ALA A 73 -4.88 1.58 2.47
N VAL A 74 -5.24 0.32 2.16
CA VAL A 74 -4.65 -0.41 1.03
C VAL A 74 -4.99 0.25 -0.32
N GLU A 75 -6.20 0.78 -0.48
CA GLU A 75 -6.61 1.49 -1.69
C GLU A 75 -5.94 2.86 -1.85
N LEU A 76 -5.67 3.54 -0.73
CA LEU A 76 -5.01 4.84 -0.72
C LEU A 76 -3.54 4.73 -1.12
N TYR A 77 -2.86 3.64 -0.77
CA TYR A 77 -1.46 3.41 -1.13
C TYR A 77 -1.33 3.08 -2.62
N ARG A 78 -0.54 3.88 -3.34
CA ARG A 78 -0.38 3.78 -4.80
C ARG A 78 1.04 3.41 -5.25
N GLY A 79 1.90 3.02 -4.32
CA GLY A 79 3.30 2.72 -4.58
C GLY A 79 4.25 3.58 -3.75
N HIS A 80 5.44 3.85 -4.26
CA HIS A 80 6.45 4.60 -3.53
C HIS A 80 6.03 6.04 -3.25
N VAL A 81 6.11 6.43 -1.99
CA VAL A 81 5.98 7.84 -1.58
C VAL A 81 7.08 8.64 -2.28
N PHE A 82 6.71 9.71 -2.98
CA PHE A 82 7.64 10.55 -3.73
C PHE A 82 8.44 9.77 -4.81
N GLU A 83 7.75 9.05 -5.68
CA GLU A 83 8.32 8.17 -6.71
C GLU A 83 9.47 8.81 -7.52
N ASN A 84 9.37 10.11 -7.82
CA ASN A 84 10.39 10.86 -8.57
C ASN A 84 11.58 11.35 -7.72
N ALA A 85 11.59 11.11 -6.42
CA ALA A 85 12.62 11.57 -5.49
C ALA A 85 13.05 10.48 -4.49
N CYS A 86 12.75 9.22 -4.77
CA CYS A 86 13.03 8.10 -3.86
C CYS A 86 14.52 7.88 -3.60
N ASP A 87 15.39 8.37 -4.47
CA ASP A 87 16.86 8.29 -4.33
C ASP A 87 17.45 9.39 -3.45
N GLU A 88 16.65 10.40 -3.08
CA GLU A 88 17.08 11.48 -2.20
C GLU A 88 17.24 10.98 -0.76
N HIS A 89 18.45 11.12 -0.20
CA HIS A 89 18.83 10.55 1.10
C HIS A 89 17.85 10.90 2.25
N TRP A 90 17.30 12.11 2.26
CA TRP A 90 16.38 12.58 3.30
C TRP A 90 14.98 11.93 3.23
N ILE A 91 14.63 11.34 2.07
CA ILE A 91 13.32 10.73 1.83
C ILE A 91 13.32 9.22 2.09
N ILE A 92 14.48 8.55 2.01
CA ILE A 92 14.61 7.09 2.12
C ILE A 92 13.92 6.55 3.37
N GLY A 93 14.11 7.21 4.51
CA GLY A 93 13.47 6.81 5.77
C GLY A 93 11.94 6.83 5.69
N THR A 94 11.38 7.87 5.08
CA THR A 94 9.92 8.02 4.90
C THR A 94 9.37 6.95 3.94
N VAL A 95 10.03 6.73 2.81
CA VAL A 95 9.66 5.69 1.83
C VAL A 95 9.64 4.31 2.48
N THR A 96 10.73 3.96 3.19
CA THR A 96 10.84 2.67 3.88
C THR A 96 9.76 2.51 4.95
N HIS A 97 9.49 3.55 5.73
CA HIS A 97 8.46 3.54 6.77
C HIS A 97 7.08 3.23 6.21
N TYR A 98 6.64 3.97 5.19
CA TYR A 98 5.31 3.77 4.61
C TYR A 98 5.18 2.48 3.84
N LYS A 99 6.23 2.02 3.15
CA LYS A 99 6.26 0.71 2.50
C LYS A 99 6.12 -0.43 3.51
N THR A 100 6.89 -0.39 4.60
CA THR A 100 6.82 -1.40 5.66
C THR A 100 5.45 -1.41 6.34
N ARG A 101 4.88 -0.23 6.61
CA ARG A 101 3.54 -0.08 7.18
C ARG A 101 2.46 -0.63 6.24
N TYR A 102 2.56 -0.33 4.94
CA TYR A 102 1.66 -0.88 3.93
C TYR A 102 1.67 -2.42 3.91
N ILE A 103 2.85 -3.04 3.90
CA ILE A 103 2.99 -4.50 3.97
C ILE A 103 2.32 -5.05 5.24
N GLY A 104 2.50 -4.39 6.38
CA GLY A 104 1.84 -4.74 7.63
C GLY A 104 0.32 -4.70 7.54
N ILE A 105 -0.23 -3.59 7.01
CA ILE A 105 -1.67 -3.37 6.81
C ILE A 105 -2.28 -4.44 5.88
N VAL A 106 -1.62 -4.71 4.75
CA VAL A 106 -2.05 -5.74 3.80
C VAL A 106 -2.09 -7.10 4.47
N ASN A 107 -1.02 -7.49 5.16
CA ASN A 107 -0.96 -8.79 5.80
C ASN A 107 -2.05 -8.97 6.87
N GLU A 108 -2.36 -7.92 7.61
CA GLU A 108 -3.44 -7.92 8.60
C GLU A 108 -4.82 -8.01 7.93
N LEU A 109 -5.04 -7.25 6.84
CA LEU A 109 -6.27 -7.31 6.05
C LEU A 109 -6.48 -8.72 5.49
N LEU A 110 -5.48 -9.30 4.84
CA LEU A 110 -5.57 -10.63 4.22
C LEU A 110 -5.88 -11.72 5.25
N THR A 111 -5.22 -11.68 6.42
CA THR A 111 -5.52 -12.60 7.52
C THR A 111 -6.97 -12.44 7.99
N THR A 112 -7.42 -11.20 8.20
CA THR A 112 -8.78 -10.93 8.69
C THR A 112 -9.85 -11.35 7.68
N LEU A 113 -9.64 -11.12 6.38
CA LEU A 113 -10.54 -11.57 5.32
C LEU A 113 -10.56 -13.09 5.19
N MET A 114 -9.41 -13.74 5.33
CA MET A 114 -9.29 -15.20 5.30
C MET A 114 -10.07 -15.85 6.44
N ASP A 115 -9.94 -15.31 7.67
CA ASP A 115 -10.66 -15.77 8.86
C ASP A 115 -12.18 -15.55 8.72
N ALA A 116 -12.58 -14.50 8.01
CA ALA A 116 -13.98 -14.21 7.69
C ALA A 116 -14.55 -15.04 6.53
N GLY A 117 -13.72 -15.83 5.82
CA GLY A 117 -14.11 -16.62 4.65
C GLY A 117 -14.34 -15.79 3.38
N ASP A 118 -13.90 -14.52 3.35
CA ASP A 118 -13.96 -13.66 2.17
C ASP A 118 -12.75 -13.92 1.24
N TYR A 119 -12.75 -15.12 0.63
CA TYR A 119 -11.65 -15.55 -0.25
C TYR A 119 -11.53 -14.69 -1.51
N THR A 120 -12.63 -14.14 -2.00
CA THR A 120 -12.63 -13.21 -3.15
C THR A 120 -11.95 -11.90 -2.77
N GLY A 121 -12.23 -11.38 -1.58
CA GLY A 121 -11.54 -10.21 -1.04
C GLY A 121 -10.05 -10.47 -0.85
N VAL A 122 -9.67 -11.64 -0.34
CA VAL A 122 -8.25 -12.04 -0.22
C VAL A 122 -7.59 -12.05 -1.59
N GLN A 123 -8.19 -12.67 -2.60
CA GLN A 123 -7.66 -12.68 -3.97
C GLN A 123 -7.43 -11.27 -4.50
N HIS A 124 -8.42 -10.39 -4.39
CA HIS A 124 -8.34 -9.01 -4.87
C HIS A 124 -7.18 -8.23 -4.21
N TYR A 125 -7.15 -8.21 -2.87
CA TYR A 125 -6.15 -7.42 -2.15
C TYR A 125 -4.75 -8.03 -2.16
N ALA A 126 -4.62 -9.36 -2.23
CA ALA A 126 -3.33 -10.02 -2.38
C ALA A 126 -2.72 -9.77 -3.76
N THR A 127 -3.50 -9.85 -4.84
CA THR A 127 -3.03 -9.51 -6.20
C THR A 127 -2.52 -8.08 -6.26
N ARG A 128 -3.31 -7.11 -5.75
CA ARG A 128 -2.90 -5.71 -5.68
C ARG A 128 -1.61 -5.51 -4.85
N ALA A 129 -1.49 -6.24 -3.75
CA ALA A 129 -0.30 -6.16 -2.91
C ALA A 129 0.95 -6.66 -3.62
N ILE A 130 0.85 -7.76 -4.38
CA ILE A 130 1.95 -8.31 -5.17
C ILE A 130 2.40 -7.32 -6.27
N GLU A 131 1.45 -6.63 -6.92
CA GLU A 131 1.77 -5.60 -7.91
C GLU A 131 2.57 -4.43 -7.32
N LEU A 132 2.26 -4.00 -6.09
CA LEU A 132 2.91 -2.85 -5.44
C LEU A 132 4.14 -3.22 -4.59
N THR A 133 4.17 -4.45 -4.06
CA THR A 133 5.23 -4.98 -3.19
C THR A 133 5.50 -6.44 -3.53
N PRO A 134 6.17 -6.72 -4.67
CA PRO A 134 6.40 -8.08 -5.16
C PRO A 134 7.25 -8.95 -4.22
N GLU A 135 7.95 -8.37 -3.25
CA GLU A 135 8.69 -9.05 -2.20
C GLU A 135 7.81 -9.51 -1.02
N ASN A 136 6.51 -9.20 -1.02
CA ASN A 136 5.60 -9.59 0.08
C ASN A 136 5.23 -11.09 0.00
N ILE A 137 6.05 -11.94 0.56
CA ILE A 137 5.86 -13.40 0.61
C ILE A 137 4.48 -13.81 1.13
N LYS A 138 3.95 -13.10 2.15
CA LYS A 138 2.65 -13.40 2.74
C LYS A 138 1.49 -13.13 1.77
N ALA A 139 1.63 -12.16 0.88
CA ALA A 139 0.60 -11.89 -0.14
C ALA A 139 0.47 -13.09 -1.10
N TYR A 140 1.57 -13.65 -1.58
CA TYR A 140 1.56 -14.87 -2.40
C TYR A 140 0.95 -16.05 -1.64
N TYR A 141 1.33 -16.24 -0.38
CA TYR A 141 0.79 -17.32 0.45
C TYR A 141 -0.73 -17.22 0.56
N TRP A 142 -1.27 -16.06 0.96
CA TRP A 142 -2.70 -15.88 1.11
C TRP A 142 -3.46 -15.98 -0.22
N LEU A 143 -2.85 -15.51 -1.31
CA LEU A 143 -3.43 -15.64 -2.66
C LEU A 143 -3.60 -17.11 -3.05
N VAL A 144 -2.56 -17.93 -2.87
CA VAL A 144 -2.62 -19.39 -3.13
C VAL A 144 -3.65 -20.07 -2.22
N CYS A 145 -3.70 -19.71 -0.94
CA CYS A 145 -4.71 -20.23 -0.01
C CYS A 145 -6.14 -19.91 -0.48
N ALA A 146 -6.40 -18.65 -0.85
CA ALA A 146 -7.72 -18.22 -1.31
C ALA A 146 -8.11 -18.91 -2.63
N MET A 147 -7.21 -18.99 -3.61
CA MET A 147 -7.44 -19.71 -4.87
C MET A 147 -7.75 -21.19 -4.64
N THR A 148 -7.08 -21.82 -3.69
CA THR A 148 -7.34 -23.21 -3.30
C THR A 148 -8.72 -23.38 -2.69
N LYS A 149 -9.15 -22.43 -1.83
CA LYS A 149 -10.51 -22.43 -1.23
C LYS A 149 -11.62 -22.13 -2.26
N LEU A 150 -11.29 -21.46 -3.35
CA LEU A 150 -12.20 -21.20 -4.48
C LEU A 150 -12.18 -22.28 -5.56
N ASP A 151 -11.54 -23.44 -5.30
CA ASP A 151 -11.36 -24.55 -6.24
C ASP A 151 -10.61 -24.17 -7.54
N CYS A 152 -9.78 -23.12 -7.49
CA CYS A 152 -8.98 -22.61 -8.61
C CYS A 152 -7.54 -23.15 -8.58
N SER A 153 -7.36 -24.46 -8.42
CA SER A 153 -6.03 -25.09 -8.18
C SER A 153 -5.01 -24.82 -9.30
N GLU A 154 -5.45 -24.75 -10.57
CA GLU A 154 -4.53 -24.43 -11.67
C GLU A 154 -4.02 -22.97 -11.61
N LEU A 155 -4.89 -22.03 -11.23
CA LEU A 155 -4.46 -20.65 -11.00
C LEU A 155 -3.50 -20.56 -9.83
N ALA A 156 -3.73 -21.31 -8.76
CA ALA A 156 -2.82 -21.36 -7.61
C ALA A 156 -1.41 -21.87 -8.00
N LYS A 157 -1.31 -22.89 -8.86
CA LYS A 157 -0.03 -23.35 -9.42
C LYS A 157 0.67 -22.27 -10.24
N ASN A 158 -0.07 -21.57 -11.09
CA ASN A 158 0.47 -20.49 -11.90
C ASN A 158 1.03 -19.36 -11.02
N GLU A 159 0.35 -19.04 -9.92
CA GLU A 159 0.84 -18.04 -8.96
C GLU A 159 2.10 -18.51 -8.20
N ILE A 160 2.22 -19.79 -7.87
CA ILE A 160 3.48 -20.34 -7.31
C ILE A 160 4.62 -20.23 -8.34
N ALA A 161 4.36 -20.53 -9.61
CA ALA A 161 5.34 -20.38 -10.68
C ALA A 161 5.71 -18.91 -10.94
N HIS A 162 4.76 -17.98 -10.79
CA HIS A 162 5.00 -16.54 -10.83
C HIS A 162 5.87 -16.10 -9.65
N ALA A 163 5.52 -16.50 -8.42
CA ALA A 163 6.31 -16.22 -7.23
C ALA A 163 7.77 -16.71 -7.35
N LYS A 164 7.98 -17.89 -7.93
CA LYS A 164 9.33 -18.44 -8.19
C LYS A 164 10.19 -17.55 -9.10
N LYS A 165 9.56 -16.78 -9.99
CA LYS A 165 10.26 -15.86 -10.91
C LYS A 165 10.46 -14.47 -10.31
N SER A 166 9.56 -14.05 -9.43
CA SER A 166 9.52 -12.68 -8.88
C SER A 166 10.29 -12.55 -7.56
N LEU A 167 10.31 -13.61 -6.75
CA LEU A 167 10.99 -13.64 -5.46
C LEU A 167 12.47 -14.03 -5.62
N THR A 168 13.29 -13.53 -4.70
CA THR A 168 14.72 -13.88 -4.65
C THR A 168 14.96 -15.34 -4.28
N ALA A 169 16.21 -15.80 -4.45
CA ALA A 169 16.64 -17.15 -4.08
C ALA A 169 16.48 -17.48 -2.58
N GLU A 170 16.34 -16.47 -1.70
CA GLU A 170 16.12 -16.64 -0.27
C GLU A 170 14.63 -16.54 0.10
N GLU A 171 13.87 -15.72 -0.61
CA GLU A 171 12.45 -15.48 -0.34
C GLU A 171 11.56 -16.64 -0.80
N PHE A 172 11.81 -17.20 -1.98
CA PHE A 172 10.99 -18.29 -2.50
C PHE A 172 11.02 -19.56 -1.61
N PRO A 173 12.16 -20.03 -1.10
CA PRO A 173 12.19 -21.12 -0.11
C PRO A 173 11.41 -20.81 1.17
N SER A 174 11.39 -19.54 1.59
CA SER A 174 10.59 -19.09 2.74
C SER A 174 9.09 -19.20 2.48
N LEU A 175 8.62 -18.85 1.27
CA LEU A 175 7.26 -19.06 0.82
C LEU A 175 6.91 -20.55 0.77
N GLN A 176 7.78 -21.39 0.20
CA GLN A 176 7.58 -22.84 0.15
C GLN A 176 7.46 -23.45 1.57
N LYS A 177 8.33 -23.05 2.49
CA LYS A 177 8.27 -23.50 3.88
C LYS A 177 6.95 -23.11 4.55
N LEU A 178 6.46 -21.89 4.31
CA LEU A 178 5.18 -21.41 4.84
C LEU A 178 4.02 -22.26 4.31
N MET A 179 3.98 -22.52 2.99
CA MET A 179 2.95 -23.35 2.35
C MET A 179 3.00 -24.81 2.83
N LEU A 180 4.20 -25.38 2.99
CA LEU A 180 4.38 -26.76 3.46
C LEU A 180 4.04 -26.94 4.95
N SER A 181 4.11 -25.88 5.74
CA SER A 181 3.69 -25.91 7.15
C SER A 181 2.18 -25.88 7.33
N ASP A 182 1.45 -25.40 6.32
CA ASP A 182 -0.02 -25.34 6.33
C ASP A 182 -0.62 -26.68 5.92
N SER A 183 -1.26 -27.34 6.88
CA SER A 183 -1.95 -28.63 6.66
C SER A 183 -3.24 -28.51 5.86
N SER A 184 -3.77 -27.29 5.69
CA SER A 184 -5.00 -27.04 4.93
C SER A 184 -4.80 -26.99 3.41
N LEU A 185 -3.54 -26.84 2.97
CA LEU A 185 -3.19 -26.82 1.55
C LEU A 185 -2.97 -28.23 0.98
N PRO A 186 -3.51 -28.54 -0.21
CA PRO A 186 -3.35 -29.85 -0.86
C PRO A 186 -1.95 -29.99 -1.48
N ARG A 187 -0.98 -30.45 -0.68
CA ARG A 187 0.45 -30.53 -1.04
C ARG A 187 0.72 -31.24 -2.36
N LYS A 188 0.04 -32.39 -2.61
CA LYS A 188 0.20 -33.18 -3.83
C LYS A 188 -0.23 -32.41 -5.09
N THR A 189 -1.29 -31.62 -4.98
CA THR A 189 -1.85 -30.90 -6.12
C THR A 189 -1.06 -29.65 -6.48
N LEU A 190 -0.40 -29.01 -5.52
CA LEU A 190 0.29 -27.73 -5.71
C LEU A 190 1.79 -27.87 -6.05
N PHE A 191 2.43 -28.97 -5.65
CA PHE A 191 3.89 -29.15 -5.74
C PHE A 191 4.33 -30.38 -6.53
N ASP A 192 3.41 -31.20 -7.06
CA ASP A 192 3.79 -32.26 -8.00
C ASP A 192 4.22 -31.61 -9.33
N GLU A 193 5.52 -31.50 -9.52
CA GLU A 193 6.11 -31.39 -10.83
C GLU A 193 5.93 -32.77 -11.52
N GLY A 194 5.07 -32.81 -12.56
CA GLY A 194 4.96 -33.96 -13.44
C GLY A 194 6.23 -34.20 -14.26
#